data_466ae7b5ef2df4080c6c74b4f5d8d603
#
_entry.id   466ae7b5ef2df4080c6c74b4f5d8d603
#
_cell.length_a   1.000
_cell.length_b   1.000
_cell.length_c   1.000
_cell.angle_alpha   90.00
_cell.angle_beta   90.00
_cell.angle_gamma   90.00
#
_symmetry.space_group_name_H-M   'P 1'
#
loop_
_entity.id
_entity.type
_entity.pdbx_description
1 polymer ?
#
loop_
_entity_poly.entity_id
_entity_poly.type
_entity_poly.pdbx_seq_one_letter_code
_entity_poly.pdbx_strand_id
1 'polypeptide(L)'
;MNTTGKVDVLLGLQWGDEGKGKVVDVLTPNYDVVARFQGGPNAGHTLEFEGEKYVLRSIPSGIFQGGKVNIIGNGVVLAPDLFMDEAVDLEKSGHQLKDRLHISKKAHLIMPTHRILDRAYEAAKGKNKVGTTGKFCSKMMNHSHVKMPEPPDPLKHGSLWPQPVPI
;
A
#
# COMPACT_ATOMS: atom_id res chain seq x y z
N MET A 1 26.57 -26.93 4.54
CA MET A 1 26.45 -26.34 3.21
C MET A 1 26.01 -24.90 3.39
N ASN A 2 26.89 -23.94 3.08
CA ASN A 2 26.51 -22.52 3.09
C ASN A 2 25.61 -22.26 1.86
N THR A 3 24.32 -22.30 2.04
CA THR A 3 23.39 -21.79 1.04
C THR A 3 23.41 -20.27 1.14
N THR A 4 24.12 -19.62 0.25
CA THR A 4 24.02 -18.17 0.08
C THR A 4 22.60 -17.87 -0.37
N GLY A 5 21.82 -17.18 0.48
CA GLY A 5 20.46 -16.77 0.11
C GLY A 5 20.49 -15.87 -1.11
N LYS A 6 19.61 -16.13 -2.07
CA LYS A 6 19.45 -15.31 -3.27
C LYS A 6 18.32 -14.31 -3.05
N VAL A 7 18.54 -13.05 -3.40
CA VAL A 7 17.53 -11.99 -3.36
C VAL A 7 17.40 -11.39 -4.76
N ASP A 8 16.21 -11.47 -5.34
CA ASP A 8 15.89 -10.82 -6.61
C ASP A 8 14.90 -9.69 -6.34
N VAL A 9 15.06 -8.57 -7.04
CA VAL A 9 14.18 -7.40 -6.90
C VAL A 9 13.47 -7.16 -8.24
N LEU A 10 12.15 -7.22 -8.23
CA LEU A 10 11.32 -6.89 -9.38
C LEU A 10 10.87 -5.44 -9.31
N LEU A 11 11.29 -4.65 -10.29
CA LEU A 11 10.92 -3.25 -10.42
C LEU A 11 10.10 -3.01 -11.68
N GLY A 12 9.10 -2.13 -11.60
CA GLY A 12 8.42 -1.58 -12.76
C GLY A 12 9.07 -0.26 -13.14
N LEU A 13 9.41 -0.10 -14.42
CA LEU A 13 10.05 1.10 -14.96
C LEU A 13 9.08 1.96 -15.79
N GLN A 14 7.79 1.69 -15.72
CA GLN A 14 6.76 2.41 -16.47
C GLN A 14 5.65 2.95 -15.55
N TRP A 15 4.46 3.13 -16.12
CA TRP A 15 3.35 3.88 -15.52
C TRP A 15 2.55 3.13 -14.44
N GLY A 16 2.88 1.88 -14.12
CA GLY A 16 2.25 1.13 -13.03
C GLY A 16 1.43 -0.10 -13.46
N ASP A 17 0.95 -0.16 -14.68
CA ASP A 17 0.10 -1.24 -15.18
C ASP A 17 0.87 -2.31 -15.97
N GLU A 18 2.16 -2.46 -15.72
CA GLU A 18 3.05 -3.39 -16.43
C GLU A 18 2.78 -4.88 -16.14
N GLY A 19 1.88 -5.17 -15.21
CA GLY A 19 1.57 -6.54 -14.84
C GLY A 19 2.58 -7.20 -13.90
N LYS A 20 3.28 -6.41 -13.08
CA LYS A 20 4.24 -6.93 -12.08
C LYS A 20 3.69 -8.07 -11.24
N GLY A 21 2.43 -8.01 -10.84
CA GLY A 21 1.78 -9.07 -10.06
C GLY A 21 1.83 -10.42 -10.75
N LYS A 22 1.58 -10.49 -12.06
CA LYS A 22 1.65 -11.72 -12.84
C LYS A 22 3.08 -12.27 -12.91
N VAL A 23 4.07 -11.38 -13.06
CA VAL A 23 5.48 -11.81 -13.10
C VAL A 23 5.90 -12.34 -11.72
N VAL A 24 5.52 -11.68 -10.63
CA VAL A 24 5.77 -12.18 -9.27
C VAL A 24 5.17 -13.57 -9.10
N ASP A 25 3.94 -13.76 -9.54
CA ASP A 25 3.22 -15.01 -9.39
C ASP A 25 3.94 -16.18 -10.11
N VAL A 26 4.40 -15.94 -11.34
CA VAL A 26 5.19 -16.91 -12.11
C VAL A 26 6.53 -17.21 -11.44
N LEU A 27 7.16 -16.26 -10.82
CA LEU A 27 8.47 -16.42 -10.17
C LEU A 27 8.39 -17.02 -8.77
N THR A 28 7.28 -16.83 -8.07
CA THR A 28 7.07 -17.25 -6.68
C THR A 28 7.45 -18.70 -6.37
N PRO A 29 7.20 -19.71 -7.25
CA PRO A 29 7.61 -21.08 -6.96
C PRO A 29 9.10 -21.25 -6.65
N ASN A 30 9.95 -20.40 -7.20
CA ASN A 30 11.40 -20.47 -7.07
C ASN A 30 11.95 -19.77 -5.82
N TYR A 31 11.09 -19.20 -4.97
CA TYR A 31 11.48 -18.43 -3.79
C TYR A 31 10.77 -18.91 -2.54
N ASP A 32 11.42 -18.82 -1.39
CA ASP A 32 10.84 -19.16 -0.10
C ASP A 32 10.07 -17.98 0.50
N VAL A 33 10.47 -16.77 0.14
CA VAL A 33 9.92 -15.52 0.68
C VAL A 33 9.50 -14.59 -0.45
N VAL A 34 8.28 -14.06 -0.37
CA VAL A 34 7.77 -13.02 -1.26
C VAL A 34 7.53 -11.75 -0.45
N ALA A 35 8.30 -10.71 -0.74
CA ALA A 35 8.22 -9.46 0.00
C ALA A 35 7.72 -8.30 -0.87
N ARG A 36 6.66 -7.64 -0.42
CA ARG A 36 6.27 -6.34 -0.95
C ARG A 36 6.99 -5.27 -0.15
N PHE A 37 7.92 -4.57 -0.75
CA PHE A 37 8.78 -3.62 -0.04
C PHE A 37 8.31 -2.17 -0.12
N GLN A 38 7.44 -1.83 -1.10
CA GLN A 38 6.89 -0.48 -1.27
C GLN A 38 5.51 -0.49 -1.95
N GLY A 39 4.89 0.69 -2.04
CA GLY A 39 3.61 0.88 -2.69
C GLY A 39 2.46 0.95 -1.69
N GLY A 40 1.24 1.02 -2.21
CA GLY A 40 0.02 1.15 -1.41
C GLY A 40 -1.17 0.43 -2.05
N PRO A 41 -2.37 0.58 -1.48
CA PRO A 41 -3.54 -0.20 -1.89
C PRO A 41 -4.27 0.38 -3.12
N ASN A 42 -3.63 1.27 -3.90
CA ASN A 42 -4.30 1.98 -5.01
C ASN A 42 -4.66 1.06 -6.17
N ALA A 43 -3.74 0.20 -6.55
CA ALA A 43 -3.93 -0.76 -7.61
C ALA A 43 -4.09 -2.16 -7.01
N GLY A 44 -5.20 -2.81 -7.35
CA GLY A 44 -5.34 -4.24 -7.14
C GLY A 44 -4.80 -4.99 -8.35
N HIS A 45 -4.18 -6.14 -8.14
CA HIS A 45 -3.97 -7.07 -9.23
C HIS A 45 -4.91 -8.27 -9.06
N THR A 46 -5.55 -8.61 -10.14
CA THR A 46 -6.47 -9.73 -10.17
C THR A 46 -5.69 -10.99 -10.54
N LEU A 47 -5.80 -11.99 -9.70
CA LEU A 47 -5.33 -13.33 -9.94
C LEU A 47 -6.55 -14.23 -10.15
N GLU A 48 -6.44 -15.17 -11.05
CA GLU A 48 -7.44 -16.19 -11.28
C GLU A 48 -6.83 -17.55 -10.94
N PHE A 49 -7.38 -18.17 -9.92
CA PHE A 49 -6.92 -19.45 -9.42
C PHE A 49 -8.12 -20.39 -9.31
N GLU A 50 -8.03 -21.58 -9.93
CA GLU A 50 -9.06 -22.61 -9.87
C GLU A 50 -10.47 -22.11 -10.26
N GLY A 51 -10.55 -21.11 -11.16
CA GLY A 51 -11.79 -20.50 -11.61
C GLY A 51 -12.33 -19.39 -10.70
N GLU A 52 -11.67 -19.13 -9.59
CA GLU A 52 -11.98 -18.03 -8.67
C GLU A 52 -11.11 -16.80 -8.93
N LYS A 53 -11.69 -15.61 -8.76
CA LYS A 53 -10.98 -14.33 -8.94
C LYS A 53 -10.67 -13.69 -7.61
N TYR A 54 -9.39 -13.46 -7.38
CA TYR A 54 -8.90 -12.76 -6.19
C TYR A 54 -8.31 -11.40 -6.56
N VAL A 55 -8.68 -10.38 -5.82
CA VAL A 55 -8.13 -9.03 -6.01
C VAL A 55 -7.21 -8.70 -4.84
N LEU A 56 -5.92 -8.90 -5.03
CA LEU A 56 -4.91 -8.51 -4.04
C LEU A 56 -4.53 -7.05 -4.18
N ARG A 57 -4.49 -6.32 -3.07
CA ARG A 57 -4.09 -4.90 -2.99
C ARG A 57 -2.85 -4.69 -2.15
N SER A 58 -2.76 -5.36 -1.03
CA SER A 58 -1.69 -5.21 -0.04
C SER A 58 -0.93 -6.50 0.18
N ILE A 59 -1.61 -7.62 0.19
CA ILE A 59 -1.03 -8.94 0.47
C ILE A 59 -0.23 -9.43 -0.75
N PRO A 60 0.99 -9.94 -0.55
CA PRO A 60 1.77 -10.53 -1.65
C PRO A 60 1.11 -11.80 -2.21
N SER A 61 1.23 -12.01 -3.54
CA SER A 61 0.63 -13.15 -4.22
C SER A 61 1.19 -14.51 -3.81
N GLY A 62 2.35 -14.55 -3.17
CA GLY A 62 2.90 -15.78 -2.61
C GLY A 62 1.99 -16.46 -1.57
N ILE A 63 0.94 -15.76 -1.10
CA ILE A 63 -0.04 -16.32 -0.17
C ILE A 63 -0.80 -17.51 -0.76
N PHE A 64 -1.01 -17.53 -2.06
CA PHE A 64 -1.69 -18.62 -2.76
C PHE A 64 -0.85 -19.89 -2.85
N GLN A 65 0.45 -19.78 -2.68
CA GLN A 65 1.37 -20.92 -2.76
C GLN A 65 1.72 -21.44 -1.37
N GLY A 66 1.53 -22.74 -1.17
CA GLY A 66 1.84 -23.40 0.12
C GLY A 66 3.32 -23.25 0.52
N GLY A 67 3.58 -23.14 1.82
CA GLY A 67 4.93 -23.10 2.38
C GLY A 67 5.72 -21.81 2.16
N LYS A 68 5.14 -20.80 1.48
CA LYS A 68 5.81 -19.51 1.25
C LYS A 68 5.56 -18.53 2.38
N VAL A 69 6.60 -17.79 2.76
CA VAL A 69 6.50 -16.66 3.69
C VAL A 69 6.24 -15.38 2.90
N ASN A 70 5.25 -14.60 3.35
CA ASN A 70 4.86 -13.35 2.71
C ASN A 70 5.15 -12.19 3.65
N ILE A 71 5.75 -11.12 3.13
CA ILE A 71 6.16 -9.98 3.94
C ILE A 71 5.60 -8.68 3.36
N ILE A 72 4.96 -7.89 4.21
CA ILE A 72 4.64 -6.50 3.94
C ILE A 72 5.70 -5.64 4.63
N GLY A 73 6.57 -5.01 3.84
CA GLY A 73 7.72 -4.26 4.32
C GLY A 73 7.37 -2.85 4.81
N ASN A 74 8.36 -2.19 5.37
CA ASN A 74 8.22 -0.84 5.96
C ASN A 74 7.95 0.28 4.95
N GLY A 75 8.32 0.11 3.69
CA GLY A 75 8.01 1.07 2.62
C GLY A 75 6.59 0.94 2.06
N VAL A 76 5.80 0.00 2.56
CA VAL A 76 4.39 -0.15 2.16
C VAL A 76 3.52 0.80 2.96
N VAL A 77 2.55 1.41 2.27
CA VAL A 77 1.48 2.19 2.90
C VAL A 77 0.23 1.34 2.95
N LEU A 78 -0.19 0.98 4.15
CA LEU A 78 -1.26 0.03 4.41
C LEU A 78 -2.55 0.76 4.84
N ALA A 79 -3.66 0.46 4.21
CA ALA A 79 -4.99 0.87 4.64
C ALA A 79 -5.61 -0.26 5.47
N PRO A 80 -5.75 -0.11 6.80
CA PRO A 80 -6.18 -1.22 7.66
C PRO A 80 -7.53 -1.81 7.30
N ASP A 81 -8.49 -0.97 6.92
CA ASP A 81 -9.81 -1.38 6.47
C ASP A 81 -9.73 -2.27 5.22
N LEU A 82 -9.07 -1.79 4.16
CA LEU A 82 -8.92 -2.55 2.92
C LEU A 82 -8.09 -3.82 3.11
N PHE A 83 -7.12 -3.77 4.02
CA PHE A 83 -6.31 -4.94 4.37
C PHE A 83 -7.14 -6.00 5.10
N MET A 84 -7.98 -5.60 6.05
CA MET A 84 -8.85 -6.54 6.77
C MET A 84 -9.87 -7.19 5.84
N ASP A 85 -10.48 -6.43 4.94
CA ASP A 85 -11.39 -7.00 3.93
C ASP A 85 -10.68 -8.05 3.07
N GLU A 86 -9.49 -7.73 2.58
CA GLU A 86 -8.66 -8.62 1.77
C GLU A 86 -8.26 -9.89 2.54
N ALA A 87 -7.89 -9.74 3.82
CA ALA A 87 -7.50 -10.85 4.68
C ALA A 87 -8.69 -11.80 4.95
N VAL A 88 -9.84 -11.23 5.28
CA VAL A 88 -11.06 -12.01 5.53
C VAL A 88 -11.50 -12.78 4.29
N ASP A 89 -11.43 -12.17 3.11
CA ASP A 89 -11.82 -12.82 1.86
C ASP A 89 -10.87 -13.99 1.52
N LEU A 90 -9.57 -13.82 1.75
CA LEU A 90 -8.59 -14.91 1.57
C LEU A 90 -8.81 -16.05 2.56
N GLU A 91 -9.09 -15.77 3.83
CA GLU A 91 -9.34 -16.80 4.83
C GLU A 91 -10.63 -17.56 4.54
N LYS A 92 -11.71 -16.90 4.10
CA LYS A 92 -12.95 -17.54 3.65
C LYS A 92 -12.72 -18.48 2.47
N SER A 93 -11.78 -18.15 1.60
CA SER A 93 -11.39 -18.98 0.46
C SER A 93 -10.37 -20.08 0.83
N GLY A 94 -10.12 -20.30 2.13
CA GLY A 94 -9.26 -21.39 2.62
C GLY A 94 -7.76 -21.06 2.65
N HIS A 95 -7.36 -19.82 2.37
CA HIS A 95 -5.95 -19.42 2.42
C HIS A 95 -5.57 -18.99 3.84
N GLN A 96 -4.69 -19.75 4.47
CA GLN A 96 -4.22 -19.45 5.82
C GLN A 96 -3.21 -18.31 5.80
N LEU A 97 -3.50 -17.23 6.53
CA LEU A 97 -2.61 -16.07 6.65
C LEU A 97 -1.70 -16.16 7.88
N LYS A 98 -2.19 -16.77 8.96
CA LYS A 98 -1.43 -16.93 10.20
C LYS A 98 -0.11 -17.65 9.93
N ASP A 99 0.97 -17.17 10.53
CA ASP A 99 2.33 -17.69 10.42
C ASP A 99 2.97 -17.62 9.01
N ARG A 100 2.19 -17.18 8.00
CA ARG A 100 2.65 -17.04 6.61
C ARG A 100 2.71 -15.59 6.13
N LEU A 101 1.99 -14.68 6.79
CA LEU A 101 1.99 -13.27 6.47
C LEU A 101 2.58 -12.47 7.64
N HIS A 102 3.66 -11.78 7.36
CA HIS A 102 4.34 -10.90 8.30
C HIS A 102 4.25 -9.45 7.86
N ILE A 103 3.88 -8.57 8.78
CA ILE A 103 3.74 -7.13 8.51
C ILE A 103 4.78 -6.38 9.34
N SER A 104 5.54 -5.54 8.67
CA SER A 104 6.50 -4.67 9.36
C SER A 104 5.78 -3.73 10.32
N LYS A 105 6.24 -3.68 11.57
CA LYS A 105 5.75 -2.70 12.56
C LYS A 105 6.03 -1.24 12.16
N LYS A 106 6.89 -1.02 11.16
CA LYS A 106 7.22 0.30 10.61
C LYS A 106 6.46 0.62 9.31
N ALA A 107 5.54 -0.24 8.87
CA ALA A 107 4.68 0.08 7.73
C ALA A 107 3.79 1.29 8.07
N HIS A 108 3.62 2.19 7.09
CA HIS A 108 2.81 3.38 7.29
C HIS A 108 1.32 3.05 7.17
N LEU A 109 0.49 3.61 8.04
CA LEU A 109 -0.94 3.37 8.03
C LEU A 109 -1.70 4.54 7.40
N ILE A 110 -2.62 4.23 6.50
CA ILE A 110 -3.59 5.19 5.98
C ILE A 110 -4.78 5.25 6.94
N MET A 111 -4.83 6.30 7.74
CA MET A 111 -5.94 6.56 8.65
C MET A 111 -7.09 7.26 7.91
N PRO A 112 -8.35 7.16 8.39
CA PRO A 112 -9.48 7.85 7.79
C PRO A 112 -9.27 9.37 7.65
N THR A 113 -8.58 9.99 8.59
CA THR A 113 -8.20 11.41 8.56
C THR A 113 -7.36 11.77 7.34
N HIS A 114 -6.44 10.90 6.92
CA HIS A 114 -5.63 11.12 5.73
C HIS A 114 -6.48 11.21 4.46
N ARG A 115 -7.54 10.41 4.37
CA ARG A 115 -8.47 10.44 3.24
C ARG A 115 -9.31 11.72 3.21
N ILE A 116 -9.72 12.20 4.39
CA ILE A 116 -10.45 13.47 4.52
C ILE A 116 -9.57 14.63 4.09
N LEU A 117 -8.33 14.69 4.57
CA LEU A 117 -7.36 15.71 4.20
C LEU A 117 -7.05 15.70 2.70
N ASP A 118 -6.87 14.53 2.11
CA ASP A 118 -6.60 14.41 0.67
C ASP A 118 -7.75 14.99 -0.17
N ARG A 119 -8.99 14.69 0.19
CA ARG A 119 -10.19 15.26 -0.45
C ARG A 119 -10.27 16.77 -0.28
N ALA A 120 -9.98 17.27 0.92
CA ALA A 120 -9.99 18.71 1.20
C ALA A 120 -8.91 19.44 0.38
N TYR A 121 -7.70 18.91 0.31
CA TYR A 121 -6.63 19.45 -0.52
C TYR A 121 -6.97 19.46 -2.01
N GLU A 122 -7.55 18.39 -2.52
CA GLU A 122 -7.98 18.35 -3.93
C GLU A 122 -9.13 19.34 -4.21
N ALA A 123 -10.06 19.48 -3.28
CA ALA A 123 -11.13 20.48 -3.42
C ALA A 123 -10.55 21.91 -3.44
N ALA A 124 -9.57 22.21 -2.58
CA ALA A 124 -8.91 23.50 -2.50
C ALA A 124 -8.14 23.89 -3.77
N LYS A 125 -7.64 22.92 -4.54
CA LYS A 125 -6.92 23.17 -5.81
C LYS A 125 -7.81 23.65 -6.95
N GLY A 126 -9.11 23.55 -6.84
CA GLY A 126 -10.07 24.02 -7.87
C GLY A 126 -9.77 23.45 -9.26
N LYS A 127 -9.44 24.32 -10.23
CA LYS A 127 -9.13 23.92 -11.61
C LYS A 127 -7.80 23.16 -11.76
N ASN A 128 -6.90 23.24 -10.77
CA ASN A 128 -5.59 22.57 -10.77
C ASN A 128 -5.63 21.20 -10.09
N LYS A 129 -6.78 20.56 -10.03
CA LYS A 129 -6.92 19.19 -9.51
C LYS A 129 -6.02 18.24 -10.29
N VAL A 130 -5.23 17.43 -9.58
CA VAL A 130 -4.38 16.40 -10.17
C VAL A 130 -5.16 15.08 -10.35
N GLY A 131 -6.31 14.95 -9.67
CA GLY A 131 -7.08 13.71 -9.62
C GLY A 131 -6.43 12.72 -8.64
N THR A 132 -6.93 12.66 -7.41
CA THR A 132 -6.49 11.64 -6.48
C THR A 132 -7.47 10.47 -6.49
N THR A 133 -6.97 9.27 -6.19
CA THR A 133 -7.84 8.11 -5.95
C THR A 133 -8.59 8.23 -4.62
N GLY A 134 -8.36 9.31 -3.84
CA GLY A 134 -8.87 9.50 -2.49
C GLY A 134 -8.30 8.48 -1.48
N LYS A 135 -7.29 7.71 -1.87
CA LYS A 135 -6.64 6.69 -1.03
C LYS A 135 -5.30 7.17 -0.43
N PHE A 136 -4.95 8.43 -0.63
CA PHE A 136 -3.80 9.16 -0.04
C PHE A 136 -2.42 8.49 -0.18
N CYS A 137 -2.20 7.67 -1.18
CA CYS A 137 -0.97 6.89 -1.27
C CYS A 137 0.26 7.69 -1.71
N SER A 138 0.13 8.58 -2.68
CA SER A 138 1.28 9.24 -3.31
C SER A 138 1.99 10.25 -2.40
N LYS A 139 1.25 10.96 -1.54
CA LYS A 139 1.85 11.95 -0.64
C LYS A 139 2.55 11.33 0.57
N MET A 140 2.05 10.21 1.10
CA MET A 140 2.70 9.55 2.23
C MET A 140 4.03 8.89 1.85
N MET A 141 4.15 8.37 0.64
CA MET A 141 5.41 7.78 0.17
C MET A 141 6.51 8.83 -0.04
N ASN A 142 6.13 10.08 -0.32
CA ASN A 142 7.08 11.18 -0.48
C ASN A 142 7.47 11.85 0.85
N HIS A 143 6.86 11.47 1.98
CA HIS A 143 7.06 12.14 3.26
C HIS A 143 8.43 11.89 3.92
N SER A 144 9.20 10.94 3.46
CA SER A 144 10.60 10.84 3.89
C SER A 144 11.48 11.98 3.34
N HIS A 145 10.99 12.77 2.37
CA HIS A 145 11.78 13.83 1.70
C HIS A 145 10.98 15.09 1.32
N VAL A 146 9.71 15.22 1.68
CA VAL A 146 8.95 16.44 1.39
C VAL A 146 8.89 17.32 2.61
N LYS A 147 9.56 18.49 2.53
CA LYS A 147 9.20 19.67 3.36
C LYS A 147 7.67 19.79 3.31
N MET A 148 7.04 19.73 4.47
CA MET A 148 5.63 20.12 4.58
C MET A 148 5.48 21.46 3.83
N PRO A 149 4.50 21.61 2.93
CA PRO A 149 4.17 22.94 2.46
C PRO A 149 3.93 23.79 3.70
N GLU A 150 4.57 24.94 3.75
CA GLU A 150 4.33 25.88 4.84
C GLU A 150 2.81 26.03 5.01
N PRO A 151 2.29 26.01 6.23
CA PRO A 151 0.88 26.22 6.45
C PRO A 151 0.51 27.53 5.74
N PRO A 152 -0.65 27.59 5.06
CA PRO A 152 -1.07 28.81 4.40
C PRO A 152 -1.01 29.95 5.42
N ASP A 153 -0.38 31.04 5.02
CA ASP A 153 -0.22 32.24 5.83
C ASP A 153 -1.59 32.62 6.42
N PRO A 154 -1.77 32.57 7.74
CA PRO A 154 -3.05 32.87 8.38
C PRO A 154 -3.56 34.27 8.10
N LEU A 155 -2.69 35.19 7.68
CA LEU A 155 -3.04 36.54 7.28
C LEU A 155 -3.60 36.65 5.87
N LYS A 156 -3.38 35.66 5.01
CA LYS A 156 -3.90 35.66 3.62
C LYS A 156 -5.24 34.95 3.44
N HIS A 157 -5.67 34.16 4.40
CA HIS A 157 -6.89 33.34 4.30
C HIS A 157 -7.73 33.37 5.57
N GLY A 158 -8.07 34.55 6.08
CA GLY A 158 -8.98 34.82 7.21
C GLY A 158 -9.30 33.57 8.07
N SER A 159 -8.79 33.52 9.24
CA SER A 159 -8.97 32.63 10.41
C SER A 159 -10.03 31.50 10.25
N LEU A 160 -9.70 30.42 9.57
CA LEU A 160 -10.49 29.17 9.57
C LEU A 160 -9.81 28.05 10.36
N TRP A 161 -8.78 28.34 11.13
CA TRP A 161 -8.13 27.35 12.00
C TRP A 161 -8.46 27.65 13.48
N PRO A 162 -8.87 26.63 14.25
CA PRO A 162 -9.00 26.81 15.69
C PRO A 162 -7.64 27.18 16.27
N GLN A 163 -7.61 28.26 17.07
CA GLN A 163 -6.45 28.67 17.80
C GLN A 163 -5.99 27.56 18.75
N PRO A 164 -4.67 27.33 18.93
CA PRO A 164 -4.19 26.36 19.90
C PRO A 164 -4.71 26.71 21.30
N VAL A 165 -5.33 25.74 21.94
CA VAL A 165 -5.76 25.86 23.34
C VAL A 165 -4.49 25.93 24.20
N PRO A 166 -4.29 26.93 25.05
CA PRO A 166 -3.16 26.94 25.98
C PRO A 166 -3.25 25.77 26.94
N ILE A 167 -2.14 25.08 27.13
CA ILE A 167 -1.96 24.02 28.12
C ILE A 167 -1.80 24.65 29.50
#